data_a1c16a818bef9a080e1a54f2ef6c9341
#
_entry.id   a1c16a818bef9a080e1a54f2ef6c9341
#
_cell.length_a   1.000
_cell.length_b   1.000
_cell.length_c   1.000
_cell.angle_alpha   90.00
_cell.angle_beta   90.00
_cell.angle_gamma   90.00
#
_symmetry.space_group_name_H-M   'P 1'
#
loop_
_entity.id
_entity.type
_entity.pdbx_description
1 polymer ?
#
loop_
_entity_poly.entity_id
_entity_poly.type
_entity_poly.pdbx_seq_one_letter_code
_entity_poly.pdbx_strand_id
1 'polypeptide(L)'
;AKQKAVIFTESMETQKMLQNLLSGRYRTLAYNGSADYSVIHQFKEDGEVLISTDNGAKGFNLEEAAFIIHYDLPYNTLKLEQRIDRCHRLGQENDVLSVAFIDKNNFSDVRKLELVSKRMLVTGGVFGMTDDVLGGFTDDVKAAFPVIAQRLRPRAQIEQAYRQKLDI
;
A
#
# COMPACT_ATOMS: atom_id res chain seq x y z
N ALA A 1 10.55 3.44 -16.83
CA ALA A 1 10.68 4.10 -15.54
C ALA A 1 10.79 3.03 -14.45
N LYS A 2 11.63 3.23 -13.43
CA LYS A 2 11.66 2.34 -12.26
C LYS A 2 10.36 2.51 -11.49
N GLN A 3 9.75 1.40 -11.10
CA GLN A 3 8.53 1.43 -10.29
C GLN A 3 8.88 1.87 -8.87
N LYS A 4 8.07 2.79 -8.32
CA LYS A 4 8.25 3.33 -6.97
C LYS A 4 7.39 2.57 -5.97
N ALA A 5 7.88 2.45 -4.73
CA ALA A 5 7.19 1.79 -3.63
C ALA A 5 7.02 2.72 -2.43
N VAL A 6 5.90 2.57 -1.73
CA VAL A 6 5.67 3.20 -0.43
C VAL A 6 5.48 2.11 0.62
N ILE A 7 6.25 2.20 1.69
CA ILE A 7 6.14 1.30 2.85
C ILE A 7 5.51 2.10 3.99
N PHE A 8 4.39 1.62 4.51
CA PHE A 8 3.73 2.20 5.67
C PHE A 8 4.00 1.40 6.93
N THR A 9 4.27 2.09 8.03
CA THR A 9 4.41 1.52 9.37
C THR A 9 3.82 2.46 10.42
N GLU A 10 3.37 1.93 11.56
CA GLU A 10 2.90 2.75 12.69
C GLU A 10 4.07 3.25 13.57
N SER A 11 5.25 2.61 13.48
CA SER A 11 6.40 2.84 14.35
C SER A 11 7.53 3.62 13.68
N MET A 12 7.99 4.69 14.32
CA MET A 12 9.18 5.44 13.89
C MET A 12 10.48 4.62 14.02
N GLU A 13 10.54 3.69 14.97
CA GLU A 13 11.68 2.78 15.14
C GLU A 13 11.75 1.80 13.99
N THR A 14 10.61 1.21 13.62
CA THR A 14 10.49 0.36 12.42
C THR A 14 10.85 1.12 11.15
N GLN A 15 10.42 2.38 11.03
CA GLN A 15 10.78 3.23 9.89
C GLN A 15 12.31 3.39 9.76
N LYS A 16 12.99 3.69 10.87
CA LYS A 16 14.46 3.83 10.89
C LYS A 16 15.16 2.51 10.56
N MET A 17 14.68 1.40 11.14
CA MET A 17 15.20 0.06 10.86
C MET A 17 15.10 -0.28 9.36
N LEU A 18 13.93 -0.08 8.77
CA LEU A 18 13.69 -0.33 7.34
C LEU A 18 14.54 0.58 6.46
N GLN A 19 14.69 1.85 6.82
CA GLN A 19 15.54 2.79 6.08
C GLN A 19 16.99 2.30 6.06
N ASN A 20 17.53 1.89 7.21
CA ASN A 20 18.88 1.37 7.30
C ASN A 20 19.06 0.07 6.48
N LEU A 21 18.08 -0.81 6.54
CA LEU A 21 18.12 -2.09 5.84
C LEU A 21 18.08 -1.93 4.31
N LEU A 22 17.29 -0.98 3.81
CA LEU A 22 17.02 -0.82 2.38
C LEU A 22 17.95 0.17 1.69
N SER A 23 18.56 1.12 2.43
CA SER A 23 19.38 2.19 1.86
C SER A 23 20.62 1.71 1.09
N GLY A 24 21.09 0.49 1.34
CA GLY A 24 22.20 -0.11 0.59
C GLY A 24 21.82 -0.63 -0.81
N ARG A 25 20.52 -0.75 -1.11
CA ARG A 25 20.00 -1.29 -2.37
C ARG A 25 19.13 -0.32 -3.15
N TYR A 26 18.41 0.55 -2.44
CA TYR A 26 17.42 1.44 -3.01
C TYR A 26 17.66 2.87 -2.54
N ARG A 27 17.31 3.84 -3.36
CA ARG A 27 17.23 5.22 -2.91
C ARG A 27 16.01 5.41 -2.01
N THR A 28 16.26 5.25 -0.71
CA THR A 28 15.24 5.18 0.33
C THR A 28 15.10 6.52 1.03
N LEU A 29 13.87 7.00 1.14
CA LEU A 29 13.51 8.23 1.83
C LEU A 29 12.56 7.89 2.98
N ALA A 30 12.60 8.66 4.07
CA ALA A 30 11.73 8.47 5.22
C ALA A 30 10.95 9.75 5.52
N TYR A 31 9.64 9.62 5.74
CA TYR A 31 8.76 10.73 6.07
C TYR A 31 7.82 10.37 7.22
N ASN A 32 7.80 11.19 8.28
CA ASN A 32 7.02 10.95 9.50
C ASN A 32 6.06 12.09 9.86
N GLY A 33 5.92 13.08 8.98
CA GLY A 33 5.05 14.24 9.18
C GLY A 33 5.73 15.42 9.88
N SER A 34 6.91 15.25 10.45
CA SER A 34 7.72 16.33 11.04
C SER A 34 8.90 16.75 10.16
N ALA A 35 9.20 15.96 9.13
CA ALA A 35 10.23 16.29 8.17
C ALA A 35 9.75 17.32 7.13
N ASP A 36 10.71 17.99 6.49
CA ASP A 36 10.42 18.92 5.41
C ASP A 36 9.72 18.22 4.23
N TYR A 37 8.74 18.86 3.63
CA TYR A 37 8.04 18.41 2.42
C TYR A 37 8.98 18.18 1.21
N SER A 38 10.18 18.71 1.23
CA SER A 38 11.22 18.44 0.23
C SER A 38 11.51 16.94 0.03
N VAL A 39 11.33 16.13 1.08
CA VAL A 39 11.46 14.66 1.02
C VAL A 39 10.48 14.05 0.03
N ILE A 40 9.25 14.56 0.00
CA ILE A 40 8.22 14.08 -0.93
C ILE A 40 8.57 14.48 -2.37
N HIS A 41 9.08 15.69 -2.60
CA HIS A 41 9.57 16.09 -3.91
C HIS A 41 10.74 15.21 -4.37
N GLN A 42 11.71 14.95 -3.50
CA GLN A 42 12.83 14.04 -3.82
C GLN A 42 12.32 12.62 -4.15
N PHE A 43 11.31 12.13 -3.42
CA PHE A 43 10.72 10.83 -3.75
C PHE A 43 10.09 10.86 -5.15
N LYS A 44 9.34 11.90 -5.49
CA LYS A 44 8.70 12.05 -6.80
C LYS A 44 9.72 12.12 -7.93
N GLU A 45 10.83 12.83 -7.73
CA GLU A 45 11.87 12.99 -8.74
C GLU A 45 12.65 11.68 -8.96
N ASP A 46 13.35 11.18 -7.97
CA ASP A 46 14.32 10.10 -8.11
C ASP A 46 14.36 9.08 -6.98
N GLY A 47 13.52 9.23 -5.94
CA GLY A 47 13.34 8.21 -4.90
C GLY A 47 12.76 6.93 -5.46
N GLU A 48 13.19 5.78 -4.92
CA GLU A 48 12.68 4.46 -5.28
C GLU A 48 11.73 3.92 -4.20
N VAL A 49 12.07 4.16 -2.93
CA VAL A 49 11.28 3.70 -1.78
C VAL A 49 11.05 4.84 -0.81
N LEU A 50 9.78 5.10 -0.50
CA LEU A 50 9.40 6.00 0.59
C LEU A 50 8.90 5.18 1.77
N ILE A 51 9.48 5.37 2.94
CA ILE A 51 8.99 4.76 4.19
C ILE A 51 8.25 5.83 4.97
N SER A 52 6.94 5.67 5.14
CA SER A 52 6.07 6.65 5.78
C SER A 52 5.41 6.10 7.03
N THR A 53 5.34 6.92 8.08
CA THR A 53 4.42 6.65 9.19
C THR A 53 3.02 7.14 8.85
N ASP A 54 1.99 6.68 9.60
CA ASP A 54 0.61 7.13 9.39
C ASP A 54 0.45 8.65 9.57
N ASN A 55 1.21 9.25 10.47
CA ASN A 55 1.22 10.70 10.63
C ASN A 55 1.85 11.41 9.43
N GLY A 56 2.89 10.83 8.88
CA GLY A 56 3.53 11.32 7.66
C GLY A 56 2.65 11.21 6.42
N ALA A 57 1.75 10.23 6.39
CA ALA A 57 0.91 9.99 5.22
C ALA A 57 -0.18 11.07 4.99
N LYS A 58 -0.36 12.02 5.91
CA LYS A 58 -1.40 13.05 5.77
C LYS A 58 -0.94 14.19 4.84
N GLY A 59 -1.77 14.54 3.88
CA GLY A 59 -1.68 15.80 3.15
C GLY A 59 -0.97 15.78 1.79
N PHE A 60 -0.44 14.64 1.30
CA PHE A 60 0.18 14.58 -0.02
C PHE A 60 -0.24 13.35 -0.82
N ASN A 61 -0.02 13.42 -2.12
CA ASN A 61 -0.36 12.41 -3.09
C ASN A 61 0.91 11.66 -3.52
N LEU A 62 0.78 10.36 -3.67
CA LEU A 62 1.86 9.44 -4.04
C LEU A 62 1.44 8.58 -5.24
N GLU A 63 0.73 9.17 -6.21
CA GLU A 63 0.24 8.50 -7.41
C GLU A 63 1.37 7.95 -8.30
N GLU A 64 2.61 8.35 -8.08
CA GLU A 64 3.77 7.79 -8.77
C GLU A 64 4.17 6.39 -8.25
N ALA A 65 3.66 5.99 -7.09
CA ALA A 65 3.94 4.69 -6.51
C ALA A 65 2.97 3.62 -7.02
N ALA A 66 3.53 2.57 -7.61
CA ALA A 66 2.78 1.40 -8.05
C ALA A 66 2.72 0.28 -6.99
N PHE A 67 3.53 0.38 -5.94
CA PHE A 67 3.56 -0.58 -4.84
C PHE A 67 3.27 0.09 -3.50
N ILE A 68 2.33 -0.49 -2.75
CA ILE A 68 2.03 -0.13 -1.37
C ILE A 68 2.35 -1.33 -0.51
N ILE A 69 3.23 -1.16 0.47
CA ILE A 69 3.59 -2.21 1.41
C ILE A 69 3.14 -1.78 2.81
N HIS A 70 2.23 -2.53 3.39
CA HIS A 70 1.83 -2.36 4.79
C HIS A 70 2.72 -3.27 5.64
N TYR A 71 3.79 -2.71 6.20
CA TYR A 71 4.73 -3.47 7.04
C TYR A 71 4.04 -3.99 8.30
N ASP A 72 3.15 -3.18 8.85
CA ASP A 72 2.21 -3.55 9.89
C ASP A 72 0.77 -3.20 9.45
N LEU A 73 -0.19 -4.06 9.80
CA LEU A 73 -1.60 -3.80 9.59
C LEU A 73 -2.17 -2.97 10.73
N PRO A 74 -2.83 -1.83 10.45
CA PRO A 74 -3.52 -1.07 11.47
C PRO A 74 -4.80 -1.80 11.91
N TYR A 75 -5.17 -1.70 13.19
CA TYR A 75 -6.47 -2.15 13.68
C TYR A 75 -7.63 -1.38 13.06
N ASN A 76 -7.43 -0.11 12.81
CA ASN A 76 -8.44 0.75 12.18
C ASN A 76 -8.36 0.61 10.66
N THR A 77 -9.37 -0.04 10.08
CA THR A 77 -9.48 -0.24 8.63
C THR A 77 -9.52 1.05 7.84
N LEU A 78 -10.01 2.15 8.44
CA LEU A 78 -9.99 3.48 7.82
C LEU A 78 -8.55 3.98 7.58
N LYS A 79 -7.62 3.68 8.50
CA LYS A 79 -6.19 3.99 8.28
C LYS A 79 -5.63 3.24 7.08
N LEU A 80 -6.00 1.97 6.89
CA LEU A 80 -5.59 1.19 5.73
C LEU A 80 -6.13 1.80 4.43
N GLU A 81 -7.40 2.17 4.41
CA GLU A 81 -8.00 2.87 3.27
C GLU A 81 -7.28 4.19 2.99
N GLN A 82 -6.97 4.98 4.01
CA GLN A 82 -6.21 6.21 3.88
C GLN A 82 -4.80 6.00 3.32
N ARG A 83 -4.10 4.92 3.71
CA ARG A 83 -2.80 4.55 3.14
C ARG A 83 -2.94 4.23 1.64
N ILE A 84 -3.93 3.42 1.28
CA ILE A 84 -4.21 3.05 -0.11
C ILE A 84 -4.56 4.29 -0.93
N ASP A 85 -5.40 5.18 -0.42
CA ASP A 85 -5.84 6.40 -1.09
C ASP A 85 -4.70 7.40 -1.38
N ARG A 86 -3.53 7.25 -0.78
CA ARG A 86 -2.36 8.09 -1.12
C ARG A 86 -1.79 7.75 -2.50
N CYS A 87 -1.82 6.50 -2.88
CA CYS A 87 -1.25 6.01 -4.15
C CYS A 87 -2.34 5.69 -5.18
N HIS A 88 -3.44 5.12 -4.73
CA HIS A 88 -4.57 4.72 -5.57
C HIS A 88 -5.59 5.85 -5.69
N ARG A 89 -5.32 6.80 -6.56
CA ARG A 89 -6.14 8.02 -6.79
C ARG A 89 -6.51 8.20 -8.25
N LEU A 90 -7.32 9.24 -8.57
CA LEU A 90 -7.72 9.66 -9.92
C LEU A 90 -6.48 10.09 -10.67
N GLY A 91 -5.41 10.18 -10.56
CA GLY A 91 -4.20 10.47 -11.34
C GLY A 91 -3.33 9.24 -11.58
N GLN A 92 -3.65 8.13 -10.93
CA GLN A 92 -2.92 6.89 -11.09
C GLN A 92 -3.33 6.18 -12.38
N GLU A 93 -2.39 6.05 -13.29
CA GLU A 93 -2.59 5.41 -14.60
C GLU A 93 -2.26 3.91 -14.59
N ASN A 94 -1.49 3.45 -13.60
CA ASN A 94 -1.05 2.07 -13.48
C ASN A 94 -1.85 1.32 -12.42
N ASP A 95 -1.85 -0.01 -12.52
CA ASP A 95 -2.31 -0.86 -11.43
C ASP A 95 -1.45 -0.61 -10.19
N VAL A 96 -2.08 -0.58 -9.03
CA VAL A 96 -1.39 -0.46 -7.74
C VAL A 96 -1.44 -1.81 -7.02
N LEU A 97 -0.27 -2.36 -6.70
CA LEU A 97 -0.16 -3.56 -5.91
C LEU A 97 -0.07 -3.19 -4.43
N SER A 98 -1.06 -3.61 -3.65
CA SER A 98 -1.10 -3.44 -2.20
C SER A 98 -0.76 -4.76 -1.52
N VAL A 99 0.28 -4.74 -0.67
CA VAL A 99 0.83 -5.92 0.01
C VAL A 99 0.85 -5.68 1.52
N ALA A 100 0.41 -6.64 2.30
CA ALA A 100 0.51 -6.60 3.76
C ALA A 100 1.21 -7.85 4.30
N PHE A 101 2.12 -7.65 5.25
CA PHE A 101 2.76 -8.74 5.97
C PHE A 101 1.96 -9.10 7.22
N ILE A 102 1.80 -10.40 7.47
CA ILE A 102 1.02 -10.94 8.58
C ILE A 102 1.86 -11.99 9.30
N ASP A 103 2.02 -11.86 10.60
CA ASP A 103 2.54 -12.95 11.41
C ASP A 103 1.39 -13.87 11.86
N LYS A 104 1.33 -15.08 11.30
CA LYS A 104 0.30 -16.09 11.65
C LYS A 104 0.36 -16.56 13.10
N ASN A 105 1.50 -16.42 13.73
CA ASN A 105 1.70 -16.79 15.13
C ASN A 105 1.32 -15.65 16.08
N ASN A 106 1.09 -14.46 15.55
CA ASN A 106 0.65 -13.30 16.31
C ASN A 106 -0.88 -13.17 16.25
N PHE A 107 -1.54 -13.45 17.37
CA PHE A 107 -3.01 -13.37 17.47
C PHE A 107 -3.55 -11.99 17.05
N SER A 108 -2.82 -10.92 17.38
CA SER A 108 -3.17 -9.55 16.99
C SER A 108 -3.21 -9.38 15.47
N ASP A 109 -2.21 -9.90 14.76
CA ASP A 109 -2.15 -9.80 13.30
C ASP A 109 -3.23 -10.65 12.63
N VAL A 110 -3.47 -11.86 13.13
CA VAL A 110 -4.57 -12.71 12.65
C VAL A 110 -5.92 -12.01 12.82
N ARG A 111 -6.13 -11.35 13.97
CA ARG A 111 -7.38 -10.60 14.22
C ARG A 111 -7.52 -9.37 13.32
N LYS A 112 -6.45 -8.63 13.11
CA LYS A 112 -6.42 -7.51 12.16
C LYS A 112 -6.75 -7.98 10.74
N LEU A 113 -6.16 -9.12 10.34
CA LEU A 113 -6.43 -9.75 9.05
C LEU A 113 -7.92 -10.06 8.85
N GLU A 114 -8.58 -10.68 9.85
CA GLU A 114 -10.01 -10.98 9.76
C GLU A 114 -10.88 -9.72 9.56
N LEU A 115 -10.56 -8.65 10.32
CA LEU A 115 -11.29 -7.39 10.22
C LEU A 115 -11.09 -6.72 8.86
N VAL A 116 -9.86 -6.69 8.37
CA VAL A 116 -9.50 -6.10 7.08
C VAL A 116 -10.13 -6.91 5.94
N SER A 117 -10.03 -8.24 5.97
CA SER A 117 -10.59 -9.11 4.92
C SER A 117 -12.10 -8.97 4.79
N LYS A 118 -12.82 -8.91 5.91
CA LYS A 118 -14.27 -8.68 5.88
C LYS A 118 -14.63 -7.37 5.19
N ARG A 119 -13.92 -6.30 5.50
CA ARG A 119 -14.18 -4.99 4.90
C ARG A 119 -13.77 -4.95 3.44
N MET A 120 -12.64 -5.53 3.08
CA MET A 120 -12.17 -5.61 1.70
C MET A 120 -13.11 -6.43 0.82
N LEU A 121 -13.68 -7.52 1.32
CA LEU A 121 -14.71 -8.29 0.60
C LEU A 121 -15.95 -7.45 0.32
N VAL A 122 -16.39 -6.64 1.29
CA VAL A 122 -17.54 -5.74 1.09
C VAL A 122 -17.19 -4.67 0.07
N THR A 123 -16.05 -4.02 0.19
CA THR A 123 -15.62 -2.93 -0.72
C THR A 123 -15.25 -3.47 -2.10
N GLY A 124 -14.53 -4.59 -2.17
CA GLY A 124 -14.12 -5.22 -3.44
C GLY A 124 -15.28 -5.83 -4.21
N GLY A 125 -16.23 -6.44 -3.51
CA GLY A 125 -17.45 -6.99 -4.11
C GLY A 125 -18.35 -5.93 -4.70
N VAL A 126 -18.41 -4.74 -4.09
CA VAL A 126 -19.18 -3.59 -4.60
C VAL A 126 -18.47 -2.91 -5.76
N PHE A 127 -17.13 -2.82 -5.74
CA PHE A 127 -16.38 -2.00 -6.69
C PHE A 127 -15.57 -2.80 -7.72
N GLY A 128 -15.54 -4.14 -7.66
CA GLY A 128 -14.77 -4.97 -8.60
C GLY A 128 -13.25 -4.65 -8.58
N MET A 129 -12.75 -4.15 -7.44
CA MET A 129 -11.42 -3.57 -7.33
C MET A 129 -10.29 -4.57 -7.12
N THR A 130 -10.63 -5.83 -6.80
CA THR A 130 -9.64 -6.79 -6.31
C THR A 130 -9.56 -8.02 -7.19
N ASP A 131 -8.43 -8.18 -7.86
CA ASP A 131 -8.01 -9.48 -8.38
C ASP A 131 -7.12 -10.16 -7.31
N ASP A 132 -7.29 -11.46 -7.09
CA ASP A 132 -6.39 -12.23 -6.24
C ASP A 132 -5.02 -12.34 -6.91
N VAL A 133 -4.05 -11.59 -6.39
CA VAL A 133 -2.69 -11.52 -6.91
C VAL A 133 -1.77 -12.56 -6.26
N LEU A 134 -2.25 -13.29 -5.24
CA LEU A 134 -1.48 -14.35 -4.57
C LEU A 134 -1.00 -15.44 -5.54
N GLY A 135 -1.66 -15.59 -6.68
CA GLY A 135 -1.23 -16.48 -7.76
C GLY A 135 0.15 -16.16 -8.36
N GLY A 136 0.62 -14.91 -8.24
CA GLY A 136 1.91 -14.46 -8.81
C GLY A 136 3.14 -14.63 -7.92
N PHE A 137 2.97 -15.01 -6.65
CA PHE A 137 4.10 -15.25 -5.74
C PHE A 137 4.53 -16.72 -5.79
N THR A 138 5.84 -16.98 -5.70
CA THR A 138 6.36 -18.34 -5.60
C THR A 138 5.85 -19.00 -4.30
N ASP A 139 5.72 -20.34 -4.34
CA ASP A 139 5.22 -21.09 -3.19
C ASP A 139 6.12 -20.93 -1.95
N ASP A 140 7.42 -20.71 -2.14
CA ASP A 140 8.37 -20.42 -1.06
C ASP A 140 8.06 -19.08 -0.37
N VAL A 141 7.69 -18.03 -1.12
CA VAL A 141 7.29 -16.74 -0.55
C VAL A 141 5.96 -16.86 0.19
N LYS A 142 5.00 -17.62 -0.35
CA LYS A 142 3.72 -17.88 0.31
C LYS A 142 3.87 -18.70 1.59
N ALA A 143 4.84 -19.61 1.64
CA ALA A 143 5.12 -20.42 2.82
C ALA A 143 5.88 -19.66 3.91
N ALA A 144 6.82 -18.80 3.52
CA ALA A 144 7.68 -18.06 4.44
C ALA A 144 6.96 -16.86 5.07
N PHE A 145 6.10 -16.18 4.28
CA PHE A 145 5.39 -14.97 4.74
C PHE A 145 3.93 -15.04 4.32
N PRO A 146 2.99 -15.08 5.28
CA PRO A 146 1.61 -14.85 4.97
C PRO A 146 1.44 -13.41 4.47
N VAL A 147 1.32 -13.28 3.18
CA VAL A 147 1.18 -12.01 2.47
C VAL A 147 -0.23 -11.92 1.93
N ILE A 148 -0.90 -10.80 2.21
CA ILE A 148 -2.09 -10.43 1.45
C ILE A 148 -1.64 -9.46 0.38
N ALA A 149 -1.88 -9.81 -0.86
CA ALA A 149 -1.60 -8.92 -1.98
C ALA A 149 -2.89 -8.63 -2.74
N GLN A 150 -3.11 -7.37 -3.06
CA GLN A 150 -4.23 -6.91 -3.87
C GLN A 150 -3.72 -6.07 -5.03
N ARG A 151 -4.25 -6.34 -6.23
CA ARG A 151 -4.08 -5.46 -7.38
C ARG A 151 -5.27 -4.51 -7.44
N LEU A 152 -5.01 -3.23 -7.39
CA LEU A 152 -6.00 -2.17 -7.49
C LEU A 152 -5.90 -1.55 -8.89
N ARG A 153 -6.95 -1.72 -9.71
CA ARG A 153 -7.02 -1.09 -11.04
C ARG A 153 -7.15 0.42 -10.92
N PRO A 154 -6.67 1.20 -11.90
CA PRO A 154 -6.85 2.66 -11.91
C PRO A 154 -8.31 3.05 -11.69
N ARG A 155 -8.56 4.03 -10.83
CA ARG A 155 -9.93 4.48 -10.50
C ARG A 155 -10.72 4.93 -11.73
N ALA A 156 -10.06 5.56 -12.70
CA ALA A 156 -10.70 5.96 -13.93
C ALA A 156 -11.29 4.77 -14.72
N GLN A 157 -10.61 3.62 -14.75
CA GLN A 157 -11.12 2.41 -15.39
C GLN A 157 -12.31 1.82 -14.63
N ILE A 158 -12.29 1.89 -13.31
CA ILE A 158 -13.38 1.43 -12.46
C ILE A 158 -14.62 2.28 -12.69
N GLU A 159 -14.49 3.60 -12.69
CA GLU A 159 -15.59 4.53 -12.95
C GLU A 159 -16.18 4.35 -14.35
N GLN A 160 -15.33 4.14 -15.36
CA GLN A 160 -15.78 3.88 -16.73
C GLN A 160 -16.58 2.58 -16.82
N ALA A 161 -16.11 1.50 -16.19
CA ALA A 161 -16.82 0.23 -16.14
C ALA A 161 -18.18 0.34 -15.42
N TYR A 162 -18.27 1.18 -14.40
CA TYR A 162 -19.54 1.48 -13.72
C TYR A 162 -20.52 2.23 -14.59
N ARG A 163 -20.07 3.30 -15.26
CA ARG A 163 -20.93 4.07 -16.19
C ARG A 163 -21.50 3.17 -17.28
N GLN A 164 -20.67 2.31 -17.87
CA GLN A 164 -21.12 1.35 -18.89
C GLN A 164 -22.16 0.33 -18.38
N LYS A 165 -22.13 0.00 -17.09
CA LYS A 165 -23.15 -0.88 -16.45
C LYS A 165 -24.45 -0.15 -16.11
N LEU A 166 -24.40 1.15 -15.89
CA LEU A 166 -25.57 1.96 -15.53
C LEU A 166 -26.30 2.49 -16.77
N ASP A 167 -25.63 2.55 -17.92
CA ASP A 167 -26.22 2.98 -19.22
C ASP A 167 -26.93 1.82 -19.95
N ILE A 168 -27.10 0.66 -19.30
CA ILE A 168 -27.93 -0.45 -19.75
C ILE A 168 -29.30 -0.38 -19.04
#